data_8a8e2e1390bfbe7aa9bc9e2684f8d53d
#
_entry.id   8a8e2e1390bfbe7aa9bc9e2684f8d53d
#
_cell.length_a   1.000
_cell.length_b   1.000
_cell.length_c   1.000
_cell.angle_alpha   90.00
_cell.angle_beta   90.00
_cell.angle_gamma   90.00
#
_symmetry.space_group_name_H-M   'P 1'
#
loop_
_entity.id
_entity.type
_entity.pdbx_description
1 polymer ?
#
loop_
_entity_poly.entity_id
_entity_poly.type
_entity_poly.pdbx_seq_one_letter_code
_entity_poly.pdbx_strand_id
1 'polypeptide(L)'
;MFNNEAPYKYFFSDKEYPIIEAIHNQDKDKLLEMMRHGWNVNSMGEHGMSYLLYAIWKDNYKMTEFLLENGADPNFVSYFWESTPNEVVPMLPLERVCYDKYGLEYVKLLLKYGANPNDNRAQLPIFAAALYNDKRKIEYLLEHGADINQFSSSKETVITDQAITRQWNFVLWLWDKGADPMKTGGVGRNTEGKENVAFWVQDFIDSGNGNYDDEDFKKLVARLKNIGVNFPYKPAHDSVDVKK
;
A
#
# COMPACT_ATOMS: atom_id res chain seq x y z
N MET A 1 -11.77 15.91 -11.32
CA MET A 1 -13.11 16.09 -10.71
C MET A 1 -14.06 15.16 -11.44
N PHE A 2 -14.47 14.07 -10.83
CA PHE A 2 -15.46 13.17 -11.43
C PHE A 2 -16.85 13.75 -11.15
N ASN A 3 -17.57 14.08 -12.22
CA ASN A 3 -18.95 14.53 -12.12
C ASN A 3 -19.81 13.45 -11.45
N ASN A 4 -20.73 13.85 -10.59
CA ASN A 4 -21.59 12.98 -9.78
C ASN A 4 -22.60 12.13 -10.59
N GLU A 5 -22.62 12.24 -11.91
CA GLU A 5 -23.55 11.53 -12.77
C GLU A 5 -22.90 10.27 -13.35
N ALA A 6 -23.29 9.14 -12.79
CA ALA A 6 -22.98 7.77 -13.23
C ALA A 6 -21.47 7.39 -13.26
N PRO A 7 -20.74 7.47 -12.14
CA PRO A 7 -19.31 7.10 -12.10
C PRO A 7 -19.05 5.63 -12.46
N TYR A 8 -20.06 4.75 -12.45
CA TYR A 8 -19.92 3.36 -12.86
C TYR A 8 -19.52 3.20 -14.34
N LYS A 9 -19.93 4.12 -15.23
CA LYS A 9 -19.61 4.06 -16.69
C LYS A 9 -18.11 4.12 -16.99
N TYR A 10 -17.30 4.57 -16.04
CA TYR A 10 -15.85 4.51 -16.16
C TYR A 10 -15.27 3.11 -15.94
N PHE A 11 -16.01 2.25 -15.24
CA PHE A 11 -15.54 0.94 -14.80
C PHE A 11 -16.33 -0.23 -15.37
N PHE A 12 -17.57 0.03 -15.82
CA PHE A 12 -18.52 -0.99 -16.22
C PHE A 12 -19.28 -0.57 -17.49
N SER A 13 -19.64 -1.55 -18.31
CA SER A 13 -20.49 -1.36 -19.48
C SER A 13 -21.98 -1.36 -19.09
N ASP A 14 -22.83 -0.98 -20.06
CA ASP A 14 -24.30 -0.99 -19.87
C ASP A 14 -24.84 -2.42 -19.60
N LYS A 15 -24.14 -3.47 -20.00
CA LYS A 15 -24.51 -4.87 -19.73
C LYS A 15 -24.42 -5.23 -18.24
N GLU A 16 -23.53 -4.55 -17.53
CA GLU A 16 -23.24 -4.79 -16.10
C GLU A 16 -24.07 -3.88 -15.20
N TYR A 17 -24.80 -2.93 -15.82
CA TYR A 17 -25.63 -1.98 -15.08
C TYR A 17 -26.57 -2.61 -14.07
N PRO A 18 -27.29 -3.72 -14.36
CA PRO A 18 -28.18 -4.36 -13.38
C PRO A 18 -27.48 -4.81 -12.10
N ILE A 19 -26.20 -5.25 -12.22
CA ILE A 19 -25.38 -5.66 -11.07
C ILE A 19 -24.96 -4.42 -10.27
N ILE A 20 -24.49 -3.40 -10.97
CA ILE A 20 -24.04 -2.16 -10.34
C ILE A 20 -25.19 -1.44 -9.64
N GLU A 21 -26.36 -1.43 -10.26
CA GLU A 21 -27.57 -0.89 -9.67
C GLU A 21 -27.96 -1.66 -8.39
N ALA A 22 -27.90 -2.99 -8.41
CA ALA A 22 -28.16 -3.81 -7.24
C ALA A 22 -27.15 -3.55 -6.11
N ILE A 23 -25.86 -3.41 -6.42
CA ILE A 23 -24.82 -3.02 -5.45
C ILE A 23 -25.12 -1.61 -4.89
N HIS A 24 -25.45 -0.66 -5.73
CA HIS A 24 -25.74 0.72 -5.32
C HIS A 24 -26.96 0.79 -4.41
N ASN A 25 -28.03 0.09 -4.76
CA ASN A 25 -29.29 0.05 -4.02
C ASN A 25 -29.26 -0.92 -2.83
N GLN A 26 -28.14 -1.62 -2.61
CA GLN A 26 -27.99 -2.66 -1.58
C GLN A 26 -29.03 -3.80 -1.71
N ASP A 27 -29.44 -4.10 -2.94
CA ASP A 27 -30.42 -5.14 -3.25
C ASP A 27 -29.75 -6.52 -3.23
N LYS A 28 -29.63 -7.06 -2.00
CA LYS A 28 -28.98 -8.35 -1.73
C LYS A 28 -29.73 -9.52 -2.39
N ASP A 29 -31.06 -9.46 -2.43
CA ASP A 29 -31.88 -10.54 -3.00
C ASP A 29 -31.66 -10.64 -4.50
N LYS A 30 -31.61 -9.49 -5.20
CA LYS A 30 -31.30 -9.44 -6.63
C LYS A 30 -29.90 -9.96 -6.94
N LEU A 31 -28.92 -9.61 -6.11
CA LEU A 31 -27.55 -10.14 -6.28
C LEU A 31 -27.48 -11.66 -6.07
N LEU A 32 -28.16 -12.19 -5.04
CA LEU A 32 -28.27 -13.64 -4.82
C LEU A 32 -28.98 -14.37 -5.97
N GLU A 33 -30.01 -13.75 -6.54
CA GLU A 33 -30.68 -14.28 -7.73
C GLU A 33 -29.74 -14.33 -8.93
N MET A 34 -28.99 -13.26 -9.18
CA MET A 34 -28.00 -13.20 -10.25
C MET A 34 -26.90 -14.25 -10.08
N MET A 35 -26.40 -14.47 -8.85
CA MET A 35 -25.45 -15.54 -8.55
C MET A 35 -26.02 -16.92 -8.85
N ARG A 36 -27.28 -17.18 -8.48
CA ARG A 36 -27.98 -18.44 -8.82
C ARG A 36 -28.14 -18.65 -10.34
N HIS A 37 -28.21 -17.57 -11.10
CA HIS A 37 -28.25 -17.60 -12.57
C HIS A 37 -26.87 -17.54 -13.24
N GLY A 38 -25.79 -17.71 -12.46
CA GLY A 38 -24.43 -17.87 -12.98
C GLY A 38 -23.57 -16.61 -13.00
N TRP A 39 -24.03 -15.51 -12.39
CA TRP A 39 -23.12 -14.38 -12.19
C TRP A 39 -22.01 -14.75 -11.21
N ASN A 40 -20.76 -14.56 -11.67
CA ASN A 40 -19.59 -14.81 -10.85
C ASN A 40 -19.18 -13.52 -10.12
N VAL A 41 -19.28 -13.53 -8.78
CA VAL A 41 -18.89 -12.40 -7.92
C VAL A 41 -17.42 -12.02 -8.08
N ASN A 42 -16.57 -12.96 -8.53
CA ASN A 42 -15.14 -12.79 -8.82
C ASN A 42 -14.89 -12.50 -10.30
N SER A 43 -15.82 -11.89 -11.00
CA SER A 43 -15.56 -11.32 -12.32
C SER A 43 -15.22 -9.83 -12.24
N MET A 44 -14.59 -9.34 -13.30
CA MET A 44 -14.33 -7.91 -13.49
C MET A 44 -15.35 -7.31 -14.46
N GLY A 45 -15.64 -6.04 -14.26
CA GLY A 45 -16.29 -5.22 -15.26
C GLY A 45 -15.44 -5.04 -16.51
N GLU A 46 -16.06 -4.62 -17.62
CA GLU A 46 -15.40 -4.45 -18.92
C GLU A 46 -14.15 -3.56 -18.86
N HIS A 47 -14.12 -2.62 -17.92
CA HIS A 47 -12.99 -1.71 -17.73
C HIS A 47 -12.09 -2.09 -16.54
N GLY A 48 -12.14 -3.33 -16.08
CA GLY A 48 -11.15 -3.93 -15.18
C GLY A 48 -11.41 -3.76 -13.69
N MET A 49 -12.50 -3.12 -13.25
CA MET A 49 -12.85 -3.02 -11.83
C MET A 49 -13.63 -4.24 -11.35
N SER A 50 -13.24 -4.83 -10.23
CA SER A 50 -14.04 -5.87 -9.57
C SER A 50 -15.22 -5.27 -8.82
N TYR A 51 -16.29 -6.07 -8.65
CA TYR A 51 -17.48 -5.63 -7.91
C TYR A 51 -17.20 -5.39 -6.43
N LEU A 52 -16.30 -6.18 -5.84
CA LEU A 52 -15.83 -5.97 -4.46
C LEU A 52 -15.12 -4.61 -4.32
N LEU A 53 -14.16 -4.31 -5.22
CA LEU A 53 -13.45 -3.04 -5.18
C LEU A 53 -14.39 -1.86 -5.45
N TYR A 54 -15.39 -2.02 -6.32
CA TYR A 54 -16.41 -1.00 -6.55
C TYR A 54 -17.23 -0.72 -5.29
N ALA A 55 -17.68 -1.75 -4.56
CA ALA A 55 -18.40 -1.57 -3.30
C ALA A 55 -17.55 -0.80 -2.26
N ILE A 56 -16.26 -1.13 -2.15
CA ILE A 56 -15.28 -0.41 -1.33
C ILE A 56 -15.14 1.04 -1.81
N TRP A 57 -14.96 1.25 -3.11
CA TRP A 57 -14.80 2.60 -3.68
C TRP A 57 -16.01 3.51 -3.41
N LYS A 58 -17.22 2.93 -3.39
CA LYS A 58 -18.46 3.60 -3.00
C LYS A 58 -18.62 3.79 -1.49
N ASP A 59 -17.65 3.35 -0.69
CA ASP A 59 -17.69 3.37 0.78
C ASP A 59 -18.93 2.63 1.35
N ASN A 60 -19.29 1.53 0.68
CA ASN A 60 -20.45 0.73 1.08
C ASN A 60 -20.01 -0.50 1.89
N TYR A 61 -19.75 -0.29 3.18
CA TYR A 61 -19.29 -1.35 4.09
C TYR A 61 -20.19 -2.58 4.09
N LYS A 62 -21.51 -2.38 4.20
CA LYS A 62 -22.48 -3.48 4.26
C LYS A 62 -22.51 -4.31 2.98
N MET A 63 -22.31 -3.66 1.84
CA MET A 63 -22.25 -4.38 0.56
C MET A 63 -20.89 -5.07 0.37
N THR A 64 -19.81 -4.45 0.82
CA THR A 64 -18.48 -5.09 0.86
C THR A 64 -18.51 -6.36 1.69
N GLU A 65 -19.08 -6.30 2.90
CA GLU A 65 -19.25 -7.46 3.77
C GLU A 65 -20.11 -8.54 3.10
N PHE A 66 -21.26 -8.15 2.54
CA PHE A 66 -22.16 -9.09 1.85
C PHE A 66 -21.48 -9.79 0.67
N LEU A 67 -20.71 -9.09 -0.15
CA LEU A 67 -19.98 -9.69 -1.27
C LEU A 67 -18.94 -10.70 -0.77
N LEU A 68 -18.19 -10.35 0.28
CA LEU A 68 -17.22 -11.26 0.92
C LEU A 68 -17.91 -12.51 1.52
N GLU A 69 -19.04 -12.35 2.20
CA GLU A 69 -19.85 -13.46 2.71
C GLU A 69 -20.33 -14.41 1.61
N ASN A 70 -20.49 -13.90 0.40
CA ASN A 70 -20.94 -14.66 -0.77
C ASN A 70 -19.80 -15.03 -1.73
N GLY A 71 -18.56 -15.10 -1.23
CA GLY A 71 -17.44 -15.69 -1.93
C GLY A 71 -16.64 -14.72 -2.80
N ALA A 72 -16.81 -13.41 -2.63
CA ALA A 72 -15.88 -12.47 -3.25
C ALA A 72 -14.47 -12.68 -2.70
N ASP A 73 -13.49 -12.81 -3.59
CA ASP A 73 -12.08 -12.97 -3.23
C ASP A 73 -11.48 -11.62 -2.80
N PRO A 74 -11.06 -11.48 -1.52
CA PRO A 74 -10.45 -10.25 -1.02
C PRO A 74 -9.07 -9.96 -1.64
N ASN A 75 -8.50 -10.91 -2.39
CA ASN A 75 -7.24 -10.79 -3.11
C ASN A 75 -7.42 -10.63 -4.63
N PHE A 76 -8.65 -10.37 -5.08
CA PHE A 76 -8.92 -10.19 -6.51
C PHE A 76 -8.36 -8.85 -6.99
N VAL A 77 -7.36 -8.89 -7.88
CA VAL A 77 -6.73 -7.68 -8.43
C VAL A 77 -7.66 -7.03 -9.43
N SER A 78 -7.93 -5.75 -9.25
CA SER A 78 -8.60 -4.91 -10.24
C SER A 78 -7.58 -4.13 -11.03
N TYR A 79 -7.91 -3.81 -12.28
CA TYR A 79 -7.07 -3.03 -13.19
C TYR A 79 -7.89 -1.86 -13.71
N PHE A 80 -7.58 -0.65 -13.31
CA PHE A 80 -8.33 0.52 -13.77
C PHE A 80 -7.43 1.73 -14.03
N TRP A 81 -8.00 2.73 -14.64
CA TRP A 81 -7.34 3.96 -15.06
C TRP A 81 -7.44 5.00 -13.92
N GLU A 82 -6.33 5.37 -13.32
CA GLU A 82 -6.37 6.30 -12.18
C GLU A 82 -6.37 7.77 -12.62
N SER A 83 -5.54 8.18 -13.54
CA SER A 83 -5.38 9.61 -13.87
C SER A 83 -5.07 9.89 -15.33
N THR A 84 -4.56 8.92 -16.06
CA THR A 84 -4.22 9.05 -17.47
C THR A 84 -4.83 7.92 -18.30
N PRO A 85 -5.36 8.19 -19.49
CA PRO A 85 -6.05 7.18 -20.31
C PRO A 85 -5.19 6.00 -20.77
N ASN A 86 -3.90 5.99 -20.47
CA ASN A 86 -2.95 5.01 -20.99
C ASN A 86 -2.22 4.21 -19.89
N GLU A 87 -2.48 4.46 -18.62
CA GLU A 87 -1.82 3.76 -17.52
C GLU A 87 -2.84 2.97 -16.70
N VAL A 88 -2.78 1.65 -16.85
CA VAL A 88 -3.61 0.72 -16.08
C VAL A 88 -2.85 0.33 -14.82
N VAL A 89 -3.38 0.72 -13.68
CA VAL A 89 -2.77 0.45 -12.38
C VAL A 89 -3.47 -0.73 -11.71
N PRO A 90 -2.73 -1.75 -11.26
CA PRO A 90 -3.31 -2.81 -10.44
C PRO A 90 -3.67 -2.26 -9.06
N MET A 91 -4.80 -2.71 -8.52
CA MET A 91 -5.28 -2.34 -7.18
C MET A 91 -5.83 -3.55 -6.47
N LEU A 92 -5.41 -3.77 -5.24
CA LEU A 92 -5.95 -4.80 -4.35
C LEU A 92 -6.94 -4.18 -3.35
N PRO A 93 -8.00 -4.91 -2.96
CA PRO A 93 -8.97 -4.43 -1.98
C PRO A 93 -8.31 -3.98 -0.66
N LEU A 94 -7.35 -4.75 -0.13
CA LEU A 94 -6.68 -4.43 1.14
C LEU A 94 -5.78 -3.19 1.02
N GLU A 95 -5.06 -3.05 -0.09
CA GLU A 95 -4.32 -1.82 -0.38
C GLU A 95 -5.26 -0.61 -0.39
N ARG A 96 -6.38 -0.72 -1.12
CA ARG A 96 -7.34 0.39 -1.27
C ARG A 96 -7.86 0.91 0.05
N VAL A 97 -8.18 0.04 0.99
CA VAL A 97 -8.72 0.44 2.31
C VAL A 97 -7.64 0.94 3.27
N CYS A 98 -6.37 0.77 2.93
CA CYS A 98 -5.27 1.34 3.70
C CYS A 98 -5.04 2.83 3.43
N TYR A 99 -5.57 3.39 2.34
CA TYR A 99 -5.59 4.84 2.12
C TYR A 99 -6.48 5.55 3.15
N ASP A 100 -6.25 6.85 3.36
CA ASP A 100 -6.84 7.68 4.42
C ASP A 100 -8.38 7.64 4.48
N LYS A 101 -9.02 7.60 3.33
CA LYS A 101 -10.48 7.68 3.20
C LYS A 101 -11.25 6.64 4.04
N TYR A 102 -10.65 5.45 4.24
CA TYR A 102 -11.35 4.31 4.83
C TYR A 102 -10.94 4.10 6.28
N GLY A 103 -11.91 3.69 7.12
CA GLY A 103 -11.65 3.35 8.51
C GLY A 103 -10.97 1.98 8.68
N LEU A 104 -10.44 1.76 9.88
CA LEU A 104 -9.78 0.49 10.26
C LEU A 104 -10.72 -0.72 10.13
N GLU A 105 -12.04 -0.51 10.21
CA GLU A 105 -13.04 -1.58 10.09
C GLU A 105 -13.01 -2.29 8.74
N TYR A 106 -12.69 -1.59 7.65
CA TYR A 106 -12.50 -2.21 6.33
C TYR A 106 -11.26 -3.11 6.28
N VAL A 107 -10.16 -2.68 6.90
CA VAL A 107 -8.94 -3.49 7.01
C VAL A 107 -9.25 -4.77 7.77
N LYS A 108 -9.96 -4.63 8.91
CA LYS A 108 -10.40 -5.77 9.74
C LYS A 108 -11.29 -6.73 8.95
N LEU A 109 -12.23 -6.19 8.20
CA LEU A 109 -13.15 -6.98 7.38
C LEU A 109 -12.39 -7.81 6.35
N LEU A 110 -11.53 -7.18 5.55
CA LEU A 110 -10.81 -7.87 4.49
C LEU A 110 -9.84 -8.93 5.04
N LEU A 111 -9.11 -8.63 6.11
CA LEU A 111 -8.22 -9.60 6.75
C LEU A 111 -9.00 -10.79 7.36
N LYS A 112 -10.18 -10.54 7.95
CA LYS A 112 -11.10 -11.59 8.42
C LYS A 112 -11.48 -12.59 7.30
N TYR A 113 -11.63 -12.09 6.08
CA TYR A 113 -11.97 -12.92 4.90
C TYR A 113 -10.75 -13.40 4.10
N GLY A 114 -9.53 -13.27 4.66
CA GLY A 114 -8.32 -13.86 4.10
C GLY A 114 -7.58 -12.99 3.09
N ALA A 115 -7.73 -11.67 3.18
CA ALA A 115 -6.84 -10.77 2.43
C ALA A 115 -5.39 -10.98 2.84
N ASN A 116 -4.50 -11.07 1.85
CA ASN A 116 -3.06 -11.23 2.09
C ASN A 116 -2.39 -9.87 2.30
N PRO A 117 -1.87 -9.55 3.50
CA PRO A 117 -1.22 -8.27 3.76
C PRO A 117 0.14 -8.11 3.05
N ASN A 118 0.67 -9.20 2.47
CA ASN A 118 1.95 -9.24 1.77
C ASN A 118 1.80 -9.42 0.26
N ASP A 119 0.61 -9.23 -0.29
CA ASP A 119 0.38 -9.35 -1.73
C ASP A 119 1.02 -8.16 -2.46
N ASN A 120 2.04 -8.45 -3.28
CA ASN A 120 2.82 -7.45 -4.01
C ASN A 120 2.44 -7.34 -5.50
N ARG A 121 1.29 -7.88 -5.90
CA ARG A 121 0.76 -7.69 -7.26
C ARG A 121 0.27 -6.26 -7.51
N ALA A 122 0.09 -5.49 -6.44
CA ALA A 122 -0.13 -4.06 -6.42
C ALA A 122 0.77 -3.42 -5.35
N GLN A 123 0.50 -2.20 -4.89
CA GLN A 123 1.26 -1.64 -3.78
C GLN A 123 0.94 -2.38 -2.48
N LEU A 124 1.97 -2.63 -1.66
CA LEU A 124 1.78 -3.27 -0.36
C LEU A 124 0.88 -2.42 0.55
N PRO A 125 -0.09 -3.01 1.24
CA PRO A 125 -1.01 -2.31 2.13
C PRO A 125 -0.31 -1.45 3.20
N ILE A 126 0.86 -1.92 3.70
CA ILE A 126 1.64 -1.18 4.72
C ILE A 126 2.17 0.15 4.17
N PHE A 127 2.54 0.23 2.88
CA PHE A 127 2.96 1.48 2.24
C PHE A 127 1.80 2.45 2.08
N ALA A 128 0.63 1.94 1.66
CA ALA A 128 -0.58 2.75 1.56
C ALA A 128 -0.97 3.36 2.92
N ALA A 129 -0.88 2.59 4.00
CA ALA A 129 -1.12 3.08 5.35
C ALA A 129 -0.04 4.07 5.83
N ALA A 130 1.23 3.83 5.46
CA ALA A 130 2.35 4.69 5.83
C ALA A 130 2.30 6.05 5.14
N LEU A 131 1.81 6.12 3.91
CA LEU A 131 1.62 7.37 3.16
C LEU A 131 0.78 8.40 3.95
N TYR A 132 -0.17 7.92 4.75
CA TYR A 132 -1.06 8.74 5.59
C TYR A 132 -0.68 8.70 7.07
N ASN A 133 0.46 8.10 7.42
CA ASN A 133 0.90 7.94 8.82
C ASN A 133 -0.16 7.27 9.71
N ASP A 134 -0.96 6.36 9.15
CA ASP A 134 -1.99 5.64 9.93
C ASP A 134 -1.36 4.47 10.69
N LYS A 135 -0.82 4.78 11.86
CA LYS A 135 -0.17 3.82 12.76
C LYS A 135 -1.11 2.68 13.18
N ARG A 136 -2.40 2.96 13.33
CA ARG A 136 -3.39 1.93 13.74
C ARG A 136 -3.58 0.86 12.68
N LYS A 137 -3.66 1.27 11.39
CA LYS A 137 -3.74 0.32 10.28
C LYS A 137 -2.46 -0.50 10.17
N ILE A 138 -1.29 0.14 10.29
CA ILE A 138 0.00 -0.55 10.26
C ILE A 138 0.09 -1.58 11.39
N GLU A 139 -0.21 -1.19 12.63
CA GLU A 139 -0.21 -2.12 13.77
C GLU A 139 -1.11 -3.32 13.51
N TYR A 140 -2.32 -3.08 13.03
CA TYR A 140 -3.27 -4.16 12.74
C TYR A 140 -2.80 -5.07 11.59
N LEU A 141 -2.17 -4.51 10.56
CA LEU A 141 -1.55 -5.29 9.48
C LEU A 141 -0.41 -6.18 10.02
N LEU A 142 0.46 -5.64 10.88
CA LEU A 142 1.56 -6.39 11.51
C LEU A 142 1.05 -7.53 12.39
N GLU A 143 0.02 -7.29 13.21
CA GLU A 143 -0.66 -8.30 14.02
C GLU A 143 -1.25 -9.44 13.18
N HIS A 144 -1.53 -9.18 11.89
CA HIS A 144 -2.10 -10.16 10.95
C HIS A 144 -1.08 -10.63 9.90
N GLY A 145 0.22 -10.53 10.21
CA GLY A 145 1.28 -11.16 9.45
C GLY A 145 1.85 -10.33 8.31
N ALA A 146 1.63 -9.02 8.26
CA ALA A 146 2.36 -8.16 7.34
C ALA A 146 3.85 -8.17 7.66
N ASP A 147 4.70 -8.34 6.64
CA ASP A 147 6.14 -8.21 6.78
C ASP A 147 6.56 -6.75 6.62
N ILE A 148 6.91 -6.10 7.75
CA ILE A 148 7.37 -4.71 7.79
C ILE A 148 8.65 -4.49 6.97
N ASN A 149 9.38 -5.56 6.66
CA ASN A 149 10.62 -5.54 5.91
C ASN A 149 10.46 -5.99 4.46
N GLN A 150 9.22 -6.21 3.98
CA GLN A 150 8.99 -6.56 2.59
C GLN A 150 9.32 -5.39 1.66
N PHE A 151 9.92 -5.71 0.50
CA PHE A 151 10.21 -4.72 -0.53
C PHE A 151 8.96 -4.39 -1.36
N SER A 152 8.77 -3.11 -1.63
CA SER A 152 7.84 -2.62 -2.66
C SER A 152 8.31 -2.99 -4.08
N SER A 153 7.52 -2.66 -5.08
CA SER A 153 7.92 -2.74 -6.49
C SER A 153 9.15 -1.88 -6.82
N SER A 154 9.35 -0.77 -6.11
CA SER A 154 10.54 0.09 -6.20
C SER A 154 11.74 -0.48 -5.45
N LYS A 155 11.63 -1.68 -4.87
CA LYS A 155 12.65 -2.33 -4.03
C LYS A 155 13.05 -1.53 -2.79
N GLU A 156 12.16 -0.74 -2.26
CA GLU A 156 12.31 -0.02 -1.00
C GLU A 156 11.52 -0.71 0.10
N THR A 157 11.98 -0.61 1.35
CA THR A 157 11.19 -0.97 2.53
C THR A 157 10.38 0.23 3.00
N VAL A 158 9.31 -0.01 3.76
CA VAL A 158 8.47 1.09 4.25
C VAL A 158 9.27 2.09 5.11
N ILE A 159 10.27 1.64 5.88
CA ILE A 159 11.11 2.52 6.70
C ILE A 159 12.04 3.37 5.82
N THR A 160 12.57 2.81 4.73
CA THR A 160 13.42 3.54 3.78
C THR A 160 12.60 4.59 3.03
N ASP A 161 11.39 4.26 2.58
CA ASP A 161 10.45 5.19 1.94
C ASP A 161 10.15 6.41 2.84
N GLN A 162 9.95 6.18 4.14
CA GLN A 162 9.75 7.27 5.09
C GLN A 162 11.03 8.08 5.38
N ALA A 163 12.21 7.48 5.25
CA ALA A 163 13.47 8.20 5.34
C ALA A 163 13.71 9.11 4.12
N ILE A 164 13.32 8.67 2.91
CA ILE A 164 13.35 9.49 1.67
C ILE A 164 12.54 10.77 1.87
N THR A 165 11.36 10.66 2.48
CA THR A 165 10.45 11.79 2.72
C THR A 165 10.76 12.56 4.01
N ARG A 166 11.84 12.17 4.72
CA ARG A 166 12.34 12.84 5.94
C ARG A 166 11.34 12.84 7.10
N GLN A 167 10.51 11.81 7.20
CA GLN A 167 9.55 11.61 8.28
C GLN A 167 10.23 10.94 9.49
N TRP A 168 11.20 11.64 10.13
CA TRP A 168 12.12 11.05 11.10
C TRP A 168 11.43 10.44 12.32
N ASN A 169 10.37 11.07 12.83
CA ASN A 169 9.57 10.53 13.93
C ASN A 169 8.88 9.22 13.53
N PHE A 170 8.48 9.10 12.26
CA PHE A 170 7.82 7.90 11.77
C PHE A 170 8.83 6.79 11.46
N VAL A 171 10.02 7.15 10.95
CA VAL A 171 11.16 6.23 10.81
C VAL A 171 11.52 5.60 12.16
N LEU A 172 11.63 6.39 13.22
CA LEU A 172 11.89 5.88 14.57
C LEU A 172 10.79 4.93 15.05
N TRP A 173 9.54 5.30 14.82
CA TRP A 173 8.40 4.46 15.21
C TRP A 173 8.36 3.14 14.42
N LEU A 174 8.62 3.15 13.12
CA LEU A 174 8.72 1.93 12.30
C LEU A 174 9.86 1.02 12.79
N TRP A 175 10.99 1.62 13.15
CA TRP A 175 12.11 0.87 13.73
C TRP A 175 11.71 0.20 15.04
N ASP A 176 10.97 0.89 15.92
CA ASP A 176 10.44 0.32 17.17
C ASP A 176 9.44 -0.82 16.90
N LYS A 177 8.78 -0.83 15.74
CA LYS A 177 7.90 -1.93 15.30
C LYS A 177 8.64 -3.08 14.62
N GLY A 178 9.98 -3.04 14.52
CA GLY A 178 10.81 -4.11 13.98
C GLY A 178 11.24 -3.93 12.53
N ALA A 179 11.03 -2.75 11.95
CA ALA A 179 11.63 -2.44 10.65
C ALA A 179 13.16 -2.39 10.75
N ASP A 180 13.84 -3.03 9.79
CA ASP A 180 15.30 -3.03 9.72
C ASP A 180 15.80 -1.75 9.00
N PRO A 181 16.42 -0.79 9.72
CA PRO A 181 16.88 0.45 9.12
C PRO A 181 18.10 0.26 8.21
N MET A 182 18.74 -0.90 8.28
CA MET A 182 19.94 -1.21 7.49
C MET A 182 19.64 -2.11 6.29
N LYS A 183 18.38 -2.55 6.13
CA LYS A 183 17.99 -3.35 4.97
C LYS A 183 18.12 -2.50 3.70
N THR A 184 19.03 -2.92 2.84
CA THR A 184 19.36 -2.20 1.61
C THR A 184 18.43 -2.59 0.48
N GLY A 185 18.02 -1.60 -0.30
CA GLY A 185 17.18 -1.74 -1.48
C GLY A 185 17.18 -0.44 -2.28
N GLY A 186 16.22 -0.30 -3.15
CA GLY A 186 16.04 0.91 -3.95
C GLY A 186 16.53 0.79 -5.39
N VAL A 187 15.91 1.55 -6.27
CA VAL A 187 16.22 1.66 -7.71
C VAL A 187 16.62 3.11 -8.03
N GLY A 188 17.10 3.86 -7.05
CA GLY A 188 17.35 5.30 -7.17
C GLY A 188 18.82 5.65 -7.48
N ARG A 189 19.00 6.67 -8.28
CA ARG A 189 20.18 7.56 -8.38
C ARG A 189 21.57 6.91 -8.40
N ASN A 190 21.80 5.86 -9.18
CA ASN A 190 23.12 5.20 -9.32
C ASN A 190 23.67 4.52 -8.05
N THR A 191 22.82 4.15 -7.10
CA THR A 191 23.21 3.53 -5.82
C THR A 191 23.29 2.02 -5.86
N GLU A 192 22.95 1.40 -7.02
CA GLU A 192 22.96 -0.07 -7.21
C GLU A 192 22.16 -0.85 -6.17
N GLY A 193 21.08 -0.24 -5.62
CA GLY A 193 20.24 -0.89 -4.63
C GLY A 193 20.85 -0.91 -3.22
N LYS A 194 21.75 -0.01 -2.89
CA LYS A 194 22.43 0.08 -1.58
C LYS A 194 21.82 1.15 -0.65
N GLU A 195 20.62 1.60 -0.95
CA GLU A 195 19.94 2.62 -0.16
C GLU A 195 19.31 2.00 1.09
N ASN A 196 19.53 2.63 2.23
CA ASN A 196 18.94 2.30 3.52
C ASN A 196 18.73 3.59 4.32
N VAL A 197 18.24 3.51 5.55
CA VAL A 197 18.00 4.71 6.37
C VAL A 197 19.28 5.51 6.60
N ALA A 198 20.43 4.85 6.83
CA ALA A 198 21.70 5.57 7.03
C ALA A 198 22.15 6.33 5.79
N PHE A 199 21.91 5.78 4.59
CA PHE A 199 22.16 6.47 3.32
C PHE A 199 21.34 7.77 3.23
N TRP A 200 20.04 7.70 3.51
CA TRP A 200 19.16 8.87 3.40
C TRP A 200 19.41 9.92 4.51
N VAL A 201 19.85 9.48 5.69
CA VAL A 201 20.35 10.40 6.73
C VAL A 201 21.60 11.13 6.25
N GLN A 202 22.54 10.44 5.58
CA GLN A 202 23.72 11.07 5.01
C GLN A 202 23.36 12.03 3.86
N ASP A 203 22.47 11.63 2.94
CA ASP A 203 21.98 12.50 1.85
C ASP A 203 21.36 13.79 2.41
N PHE A 204 20.60 13.68 3.51
CA PHE A 204 20.04 14.84 4.19
C PHE A 204 21.14 15.76 4.75
N ILE A 205 22.17 15.20 5.39
CA ILE A 205 23.31 15.96 5.90
C ILE A 205 24.05 16.67 4.76
N ASP A 206 24.33 15.96 3.66
CA ASP A 206 25.08 16.48 2.53
C ASP A 206 24.32 17.54 1.74
N SER A 207 22.99 17.51 1.76
CA SER A 207 22.14 18.50 1.10
C SER A 207 22.30 19.93 1.63
N GLY A 208 22.78 20.09 2.86
CA GLY A 208 23.04 21.37 3.50
C GLY A 208 21.80 22.24 3.82
N ASN A 209 20.61 21.78 3.43
CA ASN A 209 19.35 22.55 3.50
C ASN A 209 18.39 22.05 4.59
N GLY A 210 18.89 21.27 5.54
CA GLY A 210 18.06 20.60 6.53
C GLY A 210 17.97 21.32 7.86
N ASN A 211 16.87 21.10 8.60
CA ASN A 211 16.80 21.43 10.00
C ASN A 211 17.50 20.35 10.83
N TYR A 212 18.80 20.53 11.07
CA TYR A 212 19.60 19.59 11.88
C TYR A 212 19.30 19.69 13.39
N ASP A 213 18.54 20.68 13.81
CA ASP A 213 18.07 20.84 15.18
C ASP A 213 16.82 20.04 15.50
N ASP A 214 16.24 19.35 14.51
CA ASP A 214 15.14 18.43 14.69
C ASP A 214 15.52 17.31 15.68
N GLU A 215 14.78 17.21 16.78
CA GLU A 215 15.07 16.28 17.86
C GLU A 215 14.91 14.81 17.45
N ASP A 216 13.98 14.50 16.54
CA ASP A 216 13.80 13.14 16.06
C ASP A 216 14.90 12.75 15.06
N PHE A 217 15.38 13.70 14.26
CA PHE A 217 16.59 13.51 13.45
C PHE A 217 17.82 13.21 14.34
N LYS A 218 18.06 13.99 15.39
CA LYS A 218 19.18 13.78 16.33
C LYS A 218 19.09 12.40 17.00
N LYS A 219 17.89 12.01 17.45
CA LYS A 219 17.63 10.67 18.02
C LYS A 219 17.93 9.56 17.02
N LEU A 220 17.49 9.71 15.76
CA LEU A 220 17.73 8.75 14.71
C LEU A 220 19.23 8.57 14.45
N VAL A 221 19.99 9.67 14.30
CA VAL A 221 21.45 9.64 14.13
C VAL A 221 22.13 8.97 15.31
N ALA A 222 21.73 9.30 16.54
CA ALA A 222 22.29 8.67 17.76
C ALA A 222 22.01 7.16 17.78
N ARG A 223 20.79 6.74 17.42
CA ARG A 223 20.40 5.33 17.39
C ARG A 223 21.15 4.54 16.30
N LEU A 224 21.36 5.15 15.12
CA LEU A 224 22.18 4.55 14.05
C LEU A 224 23.64 4.36 14.51
N LYS A 225 24.23 5.38 15.17
CA LYS A 225 25.58 5.27 15.74
C LYS A 225 25.68 4.14 16.77
N ASN A 226 24.66 3.95 17.61
CA ASN A 226 24.65 2.89 18.62
C ASN A 226 24.66 1.47 18.03
N ILE A 227 24.17 1.29 16.79
CA ILE A 227 24.27 0.01 16.07
C ILE A 227 25.51 -0.09 15.18
N GLY A 228 26.45 0.86 15.30
CA GLY A 228 27.74 0.83 14.62
C GLY A 228 27.82 1.60 13.30
N VAL A 229 26.79 2.36 12.95
CA VAL A 229 26.86 3.24 11.77
C VAL A 229 27.77 4.44 12.04
N ASN A 230 28.75 4.65 11.16
CA ASN A 230 29.62 5.81 11.21
C ASN A 230 29.19 6.87 10.18
N PHE A 231 29.25 8.14 10.59
CA PHE A 231 29.03 9.26 9.67
C PHE A 231 30.35 10.03 9.45
N PRO A 232 30.69 10.43 8.21
CA PRO A 232 29.89 10.27 7.00
C PRO A 232 29.70 8.81 6.60
N TYR A 233 28.45 8.43 6.32
CA TYR A 233 28.08 7.07 5.92
C TYR A 233 28.50 6.81 4.48
N LYS A 234 29.17 5.69 4.27
CA LYS A 234 29.48 5.18 2.93
C LYS A 234 28.87 3.80 2.78
N PRO A 235 28.02 3.55 1.80
CA PRO A 235 27.53 2.21 1.51
C PRO A 235 28.69 1.25 1.29
N ALA A 236 28.60 0.01 1.74
CA ALA A 236 29.61 -1.00 1.47
C ALA A 236 29.75 -1.14 -0.05
N HIS A 237 30.90 -0.79 -0.57
CA HIS A 237 31.29 -1.20 -1.91
C HIS A 237 31.61 -2.69 -1.86
N ASP A 238 31.01 -3.48 -2.77
CA ASP A 238 31.56 -4.80 -3.04
C ASP A 238 33.01 -4.56 -3.47
N SER A 239 33.93 -4.97 -2.61
CA SER A 239 35.34 -4.99 -2.94
C SER A 239 35.54 -6.05 -4.01
N VAL A 240 35.27 -5.70 -5.25
CA VAL A 240 35.84 -6.44 -6.37
C VAL A 240 37.30 -6.06 -6.38
N ASP A 241 38.09 -6.82 -5.63
CA ASP A 241 39.54 -6.86 -5.81
C ASP A 241 39.80 -7.32 -7.25
N VAL A 242 39.86 -6.36 -8.16
CA VAL A 242 40.49 -6.59 -9.46
C VAL A 242 41.99 -6.73 -9.17
N LYS A 243 42.39 -7.94 -8.80
CA LYS A 243 43.82 -8.30 -8.85
C LYS A 243 44.26 -8.11 -10.30
N LYS A 244 45.11 -7.14 -10.51
CA LYS A 244 45.92 -6.99 -11.72
C LYS A 244 46.85 -8.16 -11.90
#